data_d5dfd2b81d8f354bab910de28b610fc3
#
_entry.id   d5dfd2b81d8f354bab910de28b610fc3
#
_cell.length_a   1.000
_cell.length_b   1.000
_cell.length_c   1.000
_cell.angle_alpha   90.00
_cell.angle_beta   90.00
_cell.angle_gamma   90.00
#
_symmetry.space_group_name_H-M   'P 1'
#
loop_
_entity.id
_entity.type
_entity.pdbx_description
1 polymer ?
#
loop_
_entity_poly.entity_id
_entity_poly.type
_entity_poly.pdbx_seq_one_letter_code
_entity_poly.pdbx_strand_id
1 'polypeptide(L)' 'MEGKCLYSYCGAVTSFGTILSNRWTGRTCAVSEEKAQNNLAFQFKKQMGLVLAVPVSLPGKVERQNVNGGKKS' A
#
# COMPACT_ATOMS: atom_id res chain seq x y z
N MET A 1 -20.05 -0.55 -4.43
CA MET A 1 -19.71 -0.30 -4.20
C MET A 1 -19.26 0.55 -3.41
N GLU A 2 -19.69 0.95 -2.91
CA GLU A 2 -19.38 1.78 -2.13
C GLU A 2 -18.53 1.38 -1.18
N GLY A 3 -17.90 1.96 -0.41
CA GLY A 3 -17.01 1.53 0.61
C GLY A 3 -15.56 1.46 0.23
N LYS A 4 -15.24 1.46 -1.04
CA LYS A 4 -13.86 1.43 -1.42
C LYS A 4 -13.31 2.83 -1.59
N CYS A 5 -12.10 3.03 -1.11
CA CYS A 5 -11.41 4.30 -1.26
C CYS A 5 -10.06 4.05 -1.89
N LEU A 6 -9.49 5.06 -2.49
CA LEU A 6 -8.15 4.97 -3.03
C LEU A 6 -7.16 5.27 -1.92
N TYR A 7 -6.19 4.39 -1.76
CA TYR A 7 -5.14 4.58 -0.77
C TYR A 7 -3.79 4.61 -1.48
N SER A 8 -2.88 5.38 -0.94
CA SER A 8 -1.54 5.45 -1.48
C SER A 8 -0.52 5.29 -0.37
N TYR A 9 0.66 4.87 -0.73
CA TYR A 9 1.75 4.69 0.22
C TYR A 9 3.03 5.21 -0.40
N CYS A 10 3.81 5.90 0.41
CA CYS A 10 5.13 6.33 0.00
C CYS A 10 6.03 6.19 1.21
N GLY A 11 7.00 5.30 1.15
CA GLY A 11 7.88 5.11 2.28
C GLY A 11 8.65 3.81 2.17
N ALA A 12 9.28 3.44 3.26
CA ALA A 12 10.12 2.26 3.27
C ALA A 12 9.29 0.99 3.27
N VAL A 13 9.88 -0.08 2.77
CA VAL A 13 9.27 -1.39 2.80
C VAL A 13 10.27 -2.33 3.44
N THR A 14 9.85 -3.09 4.44
CA THR A 14 10.76 -3.95 5.18
C THR A 14 10.25 -5.39 5.20
N SER A 15 11.16 -6.31 5.52
CA SER A 15 10.82 -7.69 5.70
C SER A 15 11.76 -8.24 6.75
N PHE A 16 11.23 -8.82 7.83
CA PHE A 16 12.04 -9.35 8.92
C PHE A 16 13.01 -8.30 9.48
N GLY A 17 12.55 -7.06 9.56
CA GLY A 17 13.40 -6.00 10.09
C GLY A 17 14.44 -5.48 9.11
N THR A 18 14.49 -6.01 7.92
CA THR A 18 15.44 -5.56 6.93
C THR A 18 14.75 -4.65 5.93
N ILE A 19 15.35 -3.54 5.60
CA ILE A 19 14.77 -2.60 4.65
C ILE A 19 15.00 -3.14 3.25
N LEU A 20 13.91 -3.43 2.54
CA LEU A 20 13.98 -3.89 1.17
C LEU A 20 13.98 -2.73 0.20
N SER A 21 13.34 -1.63 0.58
CA SER A 21 13.32 -0.44 -0.24
C SER A 21 13.25 0.75 0.69
N ASN A 22 14.05 1.78 0.43
CA ASN A 22 14.00 2.97 1.25
C ASN A 22 12.82 3.83 0.90
N ARG A 23 12.32 3.73 -0.32
CA ARG A 23 11.22 4.54 -0.72
C ARG A 23 10.49 3.85 -1.85
N TRP A 24 9.29 3.46 -1.60
CA TRP A 24 8.47 2.78 -2.58
C TRP A 24 7.11 3.46 -2.58
N THR A 25 6.53 3.61 -3.74
CA THR A 25 5.22 4.20 -3.85
C THR A 25 4.27 3.22 -4.51
N GLY A 26 3.05 3.22 -4.06
CA GLY A 26 2.02 2.37 -4.66
C GLY A 26 0.66 2.89 -4.31
N ARG A 27 -0.34 2.42 -5.03
CA ARG A 27 -1.72 2.81 -4.80
C ARG A 27 -2.63 1.61 -4.95
N THR A 28 -3.73 1.63 -4.23
CA THR A 28 -4.70 0.57 -4.33
C THR A 28 -6.05 1.06 -3.87
N CYS A 29 -7.10 0.40 -4.30
CA CYS A 29 -8.43 0.67 -3.80
C CYS A 29 -8.80 -0.41 -2.81
N ALA A 30 -9.33 -0.01 -1.68
CA ALA A 30 -9.70 -0.96 -0.64
C ALA A 30 -10.79 -0.39 0.23
N VAL A 31 -11.41 -1.25 1.02
CA VAL A 31 -12.49 -0.83 1.89
C VAL A 31 -11.98 -0.32 3.23
N SER A 32 -10.73 -0.56 3.56
CA SER A 32 -10.15 -0.09 4.81
C SER A 32 -8.66 0.06 4.64
N GLU A 33 -8.04 0.75 5.59
CA GLU A 33 -6.61 0.96 5.57
C GLU A 33 -5.86 -0.36 5.70
N GLU A 34 -6.38 -1.26 6.53
CA GLU A 34 -5.75 -2.55 6.71
C GLU A 34 -5.73 -3.34 5.41
N LYS A 35 -6.85 -3.35 4.70
CA LYS A 35 -6.92 -4.03 3.43
C LYS A 35 -5.99 -3.38 2.42
N ALA A 36 -5.88 -2.05 2.47
CA ALA A 36 -5.00 -1.32 1.57
C ALA A 36 -3.55 -1.72 1.81
N GLN A 37 -3.16 -1.86 3.07
CA GLN A 37 -1.79 -2.26 3.39
C GLN A 37 -1.50 -3.65 2.84
N ASN A 38 -2.45 -4.58 2.97
CA ASN A 38 -2.27 -5.93 2.46
C ASN A 38 -2.13 -5.92 0.93
N ASN A 39 -2.96 -5.12 0.27
CA ASN A 39 -2.90 -5.03 -1.19
C ASN A 39 -1.58 -4.44 -1.65
N LEU A 40 -1.11 -3.41 -0.95
CA LEU A 40 0.14 -2.76 -1.33
C LEU A 40 1.34 -3.69 -1.09
N ALA A 41 1.32 -4.45 0.00
CA ALA A 41 2.36 -5.42 0.24
C ALA A 41 2.40 -6.46 -0.87
N PHE A 42 1.23 -6.90 -1.32
CA PHE A 42 1.15 -7.86 -2.40
C PHE A 42 1.72 -7.27 -3.70
N GLN A 43 1.39 -6.01 -3.99
CA GLN A 43 1.91 -5.35 -5.17
C GLN A 43 3.44 -5.28 -5.12
N PHE A 44 3.98 -4.97 -3.97
CA PHE A 44 5.43 -4.88 -3.82
C PHE A 44 6.08 -6.23 -4.08
N LYS A 45 5.50 -7.28 -3.53
CA LYS A 45 6.02 -8.63 -3.73
C LYS A 45 6.04 -8.99 -5.21
N LYS A 46 4.97 -8.66 -5.90
CA LYS A 46 4.89 -8.95 -7.33
C LYS A 46 5.93 -8.15 -8.11
N GLN A 47 6.09 -6.90 -7.79
CA GLN A 47 7.03 -6.06 -8.50
C GLN A 47 8.47 -6.52 -8.31
N MET A 48 8.78 -6.99 -7.11
CA MET A 48 10.14 -7.42 -6.80
C MET A 48 10.38 -8.88 -7.12
N GLY A 49 9.36 -9.60 -7.55
CA GLY A 49 9.53 -11.03 -7.84
C GLY A 49 9.66 -11.87 -6.60
N LEU A 50 9.17 -11.39 -5.46
CA LEU A 50 9.28 -12.15 -4.23
C LEU A 50 8.19 -13.20 -4.17
N VAL A 51 8.46 -14.31 -3.45
CA VAL A 51 7.42 -15.29 -3.25
C VAL A 51 6.40 -14.72 -2.29
N LEU A 52 5.15 -15.12 -2.46
CA LEU A 52 4.08 -14.54 -1.66
C LEU A 52 4.17 -14.89 -0.19
N ALA A 53 4.91 -15.94 0.15
CA ALA A 53 5.07 -16.32 1.56
C ALA A 53 6.00 -15.40 2.32
N VAL A 54 6.77 -14.56 1.63
CA VAL A 54 7.68 -13.66 2.31
C VAL A 54 6.88 -12.55 2.96
N PRO A 55 6.96 -12.33 4.26
CA PRO A 55 6.22 -11.25 4.89
C PRO A 55 6.85 -9.91 4.54
N VAL A 56 6.01 -8.94 4.26
CA VAL A 56 6.45 -7.60 3.92
C VAL A 56 5.67 -6.64 4.80
N SER A 57 6.36 -5.68 5.37
CA SER A 57 5.75 -4.67 6.23
C SER A 57 5.91 -3.30 5.63
N LEU A 58 4.90 -2.47 5.81
CA LEU A 58 4.93 -1.09 5.38
C LEU A 58 4.89 -0.24 6.64
N PRO A 59 6.06 0.08 7.21
CA PRO A 59 6.09 0.78 8.49
C PRO A 59 5.58 2.22 8.43
N GLY A 60 5.54 2.77 7.23
CA GLY A 60 5.01 4.11 7.09
C GLY A 60 3.50 4.12 7.13
N LYS A 61 2.93 5.26 6.79
CA LYS A 61 1.51 5.41 6.90
C LYS A 61 0.86 5.37 5.54
N VAL A 62 -0.20 4.61 5.41
CA VAL A 62 -1.00 4.58 4.21
C VAL A 62 -1.97 5.76 4.27
N GLU A 63 -2.07 6.51 3.18
CA GLU A 63 -2.93 7.65 3.15
C GLU A 63 -4.14 7.41 2.28
N ARG A 64 -5.30 7.78 2.77
CA ARG A 64 -6.51 7.66 1.99
C ARG A 64 -6.66 8.89 1.11
N GLN A 65 -6.85 8.68 -0.17
CA GLN A 65 -7.05 9.75 -1.10
C GLN A 65 -8.52 10.03 -1.21
N ASN A 66 -8.87 11.29 -1.12
CA ASN A 66 -10.26 11.65 -1.22
C ASN A 66 -10.58 11.95 -2.66
N VAL A 67 -11.03 10.97 -3.36
CA VAL A 67 -11.30 11.16 -4.76
C VAL A 67 -12.66 11.59 -5.06
N ASN A 68 -13.58 11.68 -4.05
CA ASN A 68 -14.82 12.14 -4.30
C ASN A 68 -14.92 13.48 -4.49
N GLY A 69 -14.26 14.09 -4.23
CA GLY A 69 -14.33 15.35 -4.35
C GLY A 69 -14.33 15.86 -5.51
N GLY A 70 -14.32 15.39 -5.94
CA GLY A 70 -14.38 15.85 -6.97
C GLY A 70 -14.50 17.13 -7.08
N LYS A 71 -14.65 17.31 -6.54
CA LYS A 71 -14.79 18.17 -6.56
C LYS A 71 -14.14 18.94 -6.34
N LYS A 72 -13.86 19.20 -6.45
CA LYS A 72 -13.33 19.79 -6.30
C LYS A 72 -12.80 20.14 -6.36
N SER A 73 -12.79 20.45 -6.48
CA SER A 73 -12.43 20.72 -6.51
C SER A 73 -12.11 20.96 -6.53
#